data_c0d070aa65195617b06d3dbcb6fad6d2
#
_entry.id   c0d070aa65195617b06d3dbcb6fad6d2
#
_cell.length_a   1.000
_cell.length_b   1.000
_cell.length_c   1.000
_cell.angle_alpha   90.00
_cell.angle_beta   90.00
_cell.angle_gamma   90.00
#
_symmetry.space_group_name_H-M   'P 1'
#
loop_
_entity.id
_entity.type
_entity.pdbx_description
1 polymer ?
#
loop_
_entity_poly.entity_id
_entity_poly.type
_entity_poly.pdbx_seq_one_letter_code
_entity_poly.pdbx_strand_id
1 'polypeptide(L)'
;MRSSVLAVLAVAALVAGCRSPDPRSVAEVSDTETYWAIDNAQGERQFIAPVVRFKIHNKVNQPLHTLEAQATFRRKGDDVIWSSAWTKVTGPSGAPLAPGATSLVVLKPEGEGRYFTNGPPESMFTHAQFRDATVDVFLRIGSSPWTKFFSADIERRIGTRSVQAAAP
;
A
#
# COMPACT_ATOMS: atom_id res chain seq x y z
N MET A 1 -49.86 8.29 25.89
CA MET A 1 -48.41 8.53 26.03
C MET A 1 -47.49 7.30 25.84
N ARG A 2 -48.00 6.15 25.38
CA ARG A 2 -47.16 4.90 25.19
C ARG A 2 -46.64 4.71 23.75
N SER A 3 -47.20 5.44 22.75
CA SER A 3 -46.82 5.25 21.34
C SER A 3 -45.58 6.03 20.90
N SER A 4 -45.18 7.11 21.57
CA SER A 4 -44.05 7.97 21.20
C SER A 4 -42.69 7.38 21.59
N VAL A 5 -42.62 6.50 22.58
CA VAL A 5 -41.36 5.90 23.04
C VAL A 5 -40.88 4.79 22.07
N LEU A 6 -41.79 4.08 21.44
CA LEU A 6 -41.47 3.04 20.44
C LEU A 6 -40.90 3.60 19.15
N ALA A 7 -41.31 4.79 18.71
CA ALA A 7 -40.82 5.43 17.52
C ALA A 7 -39.36 5.91 17.67
N VAL A 8 -38.97 6.37 18.85
CA VAL A 8 -37.58 6.86 19.12
C VAL A 8 -36.58 5.70 19.16
N LEU A 9 -36.99 4.54 19.68
CA LEU A 9 -36.13 3.34 19.71
C LEU A 9 -35.87 2.75 18.31
N ALA A 10 -36.84 2.83 17.39
CA ALA A 10 -36.68 2.35 16.03
C ALA A 10 -35.72 3.20 15.17
N VAL A 11 -35.66 4.52 15.40
CA VAL A 11 -34.74 5.43 14.69
C VAL A 11 -33.30 5.24 15.17
N ALA A 12 -33.07 4.94 16.45
CA ALA A 12 -31.73 4.70 16.99
C ALA A 12 -31.10 3.41 16.45
N ALA A 13 -31.87 2.39 16.09
CA ALA A 13 -31.37 1.14 15.53
C ALA A 13 -30.92 1.26 14.06
N LEU A 14 -31.41 2.25 13.29
CA LEU A 14 -31.06 2.45 11.89
C LEU A 14 -29.72 3.15 11.69
N VAL A 15 -29.18 3.82 12.69
CA VAL A 15 -27.87 4.54 12.60
C VAL A 15 -26.68 3.64 12.88
N ALA A 16 -26.86 2.45 13.44
CA ALA A 16 -25.78 1.53 13.78
C ALA A 16 -25.26 0.67 12.58
N GLY A 17 -25.87 0.78 11.39
CA GLY A 17 -25.79 -0.23 10.33
C GLY A 17 -24.71 -0.10 9.27
N CYS A 18 -23.93 0.99 9.17
CA CYS A 18 -23.05 1.24 8.03
C CYS A 18 -21.59 1.57 8.38
N ARG A 19 -21.02 0.88 9.36
CA ARG A 19 -19.59 1.06 9.63
C ARG A 19 -18.81 0.01 8.82
N SER A 20 -17.99 0.47 7.88
CA SER A 20 -17.06 -0.43 7.17
C SER A 20 -16.18 -1.16 8.18
N PRO A 21 -15.91 -2.47 7.99
CA PRO A 21 -15.10 -3.25 8.91
C PRO A 21 -13.67 -2.70 9.02
N ASP A 22 -13.03 -2.94 10.16
CA ASP A 22 -11.58 -2.68 10.29
C ASP A 22 -10.83 -3.59 9.29
N PRO A 23 -9.96 -3.03 8.43
CA PRO A 23 -9.18 -3.84 7.50
C PRO A 23 -8.41 -4.99 8.15
N ARG A 24 -7.96 -4.85 9.39
CA ARG A 24 -7.26 -5.91 10.14
C ARG A 24 -8.13 -7.11 10.46
N SER A 25 -9.45 -6.92 10.54
CA SER A 25 -10.39 -8.01 10.80
C SER A 25 -10.63 -8.91 9.60
N VAL A 26 -10.38 -8.40 8.39
CA VAL A 26 -10.74 -9.06 7.13
C VAL A 26 -9.55 -9.40 6.24
N ALA A 27 -8.40 -8.75 6.43
CA ALA A 27 -7.20 -8.95 5.63
C ALA A 27 -5.98 -9.27 6.52
N GLU A 28 -5.09 -10.09 5.98
CA GLU A 28 -3.78 -10.41 6.56
C GLU A 28 -2.69 -10.04 5.57
N VAL A 29 -1.59 -9.46 6.07
CA VAL A 29 -0.42 -9.11 5.27
C VAL A 29 0.71 -10.08 5.58
N SER A 30 1.35 -10.61 4.54
CA SER A 30 2.49 -11.53 4.63
C SER A 30 3.52 -11.24 3.54
N ASP A 31 4.66 -11.95 3.61
CA ASP A 31 5.73 -11.94 2.59
C ASP A 31 6.16 -10.52 2.19
N THR A 32 6.41 -9.69 3.20
CA THR A 32 6.85 -8.31 2.99
C THR A 32 8.30 -8.25 2.55
N GLU A 33 8.54 -7.58 1.43
CA GLU A 33 9.86 -7.28 0.89
C GLU A 33 9.97 -5.78 0.60
N THR A 34 11.16 -5.22 0.80
CA THR A 34 11.48 -3.86 0.42
C THR A 34 12.76 -3.84 -0.41
N TYR A 35 12.86 -2.92 -1.35
CA TYR A 35 14.03 -2.77 -2.21
C TYR A 35 13.97 -1.46 -3.00
N TRP A 36 15.02 -1.16 -3.74
CA TRP A 36 15.04 -0.06 -4.71
C TRP A 36 14.85 -0.63 -6.11
N ALA A 37 13.88 -0.15 -6.87
CA ALA A 37 13.70 -0.53 -8.26
C ALA A 37 14.30 0.52 -9.19
N ILE A 38 14.84 0.06 -10.32
CA ILE A 38 15.19 0.96 -11.41
C ILE A 38 13.88 1.48 -12.00
N ASP A 39 13.76 2.80 -12.04
CA ASP A 39 12.61 3.50 -12.58
C ASP A 39 13.06 4.32 -13.78
N ASN A 40 12.72 3.85 -14.95
CA ASN A 40 12.99 4.44 -16.27
C ASN A 40 14.33 5.16 -16.45
N ALA A 41 15.14 4.67 -17.35
CA ALA A 41 16.29 5.40 -17.84
C ALA A 41 15.82 6.49 -18.82
N GLN A 42 16.14 7.75 -18.54
CA GLN A 42 15.98 8.85 -19.49
C GLN A 42 17.38 9.27 -19.98
N GLY A 43 17.77 8.79 -21.15
CA GLY A 43 19.13 8.95 -21.65
C GLY A 43 20.15 8.19 -20.78
N GLU A 44 21.23 8.86 -20.36
CA GLU A 44 22.26 8.28 -19.48
C GLU A 44 21.86 8.26 -17.98
N ARG A 45 20.74 8.90 -17.63
CA ARG A 45 20.28 8.98 -16.24
C ARG A 45 19.43 7.78 -15.88
N GLN A 46 19.80 7.12 -14.81
CA GLN A 46 19.00 6.05 -14.20
C GLN A 46 18.38 6.55 -12.90
N PHE A 47 17.12 6.27 -12.72
CA PHE A 47 16.42 6.59 -11.48
C PHE A 47 16.22 5.32 -10.66
N ILE A 48 16.35 5.44 -9.35
CA ILE A 48 15.94 4.41 -8.40
C ILE A 48 14.85 4.94 -7.48
N ALA A 49 13.80 4.16 -7.31
CA ALA A 49 12.67 4.46 -6.45
C ALA A 49 12.50 3.39 -5.37
N PRO A 50 12.07 3.76 -4.15
CA PRO A 50 11.80 2.77 -3.11
C PRO A 50 10.54 1.97 -3.46
N VAL A 51 10.55 0.69 -3.13
CA VAL A 51 9.44 -0.24 -3.37
C VAL A 51 9.16 -1.03 -2.11
N VAL A 52 7.88 -1.22 -1.84
CA VAL A 52 7.41 -2.24 -0.92
C VAL A 52 6.51 -3.22 -1.66
N ARG A 53 6.75 -4.50 -1.43
CA ARG A 53 6.00 -5.62 -2.00
C ARG A 53 5.53 -6.51 -0.87
N PHE A 54 4.29 -6.96 -0.91
CA PHE A 54 3.70 -7.83 0.10
C PHE A 54 2.50 -8.59 -0.46
N LYS A 55 2.08 -9.63 0.22
CA LYS A 55 0.85 -10.35 -0.07
C LYS A 55 -0.25 -9.93 0.86
N ILE A 56 -1.48 -9.85 0.34
CA ILE A 56 -2.70 -9.66 1.12
C ILE A 56 -3.60 -10.88 0.94
N HIS A 57 -3.91 -11.52 2.05
CA HIS A 57 -4.84 -12.65 2.13
C HIS A 57 -6.20 -12.20 2.65
N ASN A 58 -7.28 -12.60 1.96
CA ASN A 58 -8.65 -12.38 2.42
C ASN A 58 -9.04 -13.45 3.45
N LYS A 59 -9.18 -13.05 4.72
CA LYS A 59 -9.49 -13.96 5.84
C LYS A 59 -10.98 -14.28 6.02
N VAL A 60 -11.85 -13.56 5.32
CA VAL A 60 -13.30 -13.69 5.50
C VAL A 60 -13.94 -14.47 4.38
N ASN A 61 -15.14 -15.02 4.65
CA ASN A 61 -15.89 -15.84 3.71
C ASN A 61 -16.79 -15.02 2.77
N GLN A 62 -16.29 -13.84 2.36
CA GLN A 62 -16.95 -12.97 1.37
C GLN A 62 -15.91 -12.21 0.55
N PRO A 63 -16.21 -11.88 -0.74
CA PRO A 63 -15.29 -11.11 -1.56
C PRO A 63 -15.03 -9.71 -1.02
N LEU A 64 -13.79 -9.24 -1.10
CA LEU A 64 -13.40 -7.87 -0.75
C LEU A 64 -13.43 -7.01 -2.02
N HIS A 65 -14.46 -6.16 -2.16
CA HIS A 65 -14.68 -5.34 -3.37
C HIS A 65 -13.89 -4.04 -3.41
N THR A 66 -13.61 -3.46 -2.24
CA THR A 66 -13.10 -2.08 -2.12
C THR A 66 -11.90 -2.00 -1.17
N LEU A 67 -11.04 -3.02 -1.22
CA LEU A 67 -9.79 -3.00 -0.46
C LEU A 67 -8.76 -2.17 -1.21
N GLU A 68 -8.12 -1.24 -0.50
CA GLU A 68 -7.10 -0.35 -1.02
C GLU A 68 -5.85 -0.41 -0.15
N ALA A 69 -4.70 -0.27 -0.79
CA ALA A 69 -3.40 -0.22 -0.14
C ALA A 69 -2.68 1.09 -0.47
N GLN A 70 -2.05 1.68 0.52
CA GLN A 70 -1.24 2.88 0.40
C GLN A 70 0.11 2.68 1.10
N ALA A 71 1.17 3.16 0.49
CA ALA A 71 2.48 3.30 1.10
C ALA A 71 2.87 4.78 1.18
N THR A 72 3.42 5.20 2.30
CA THR A 72 4.07 6.50 2.45
C THR A 72 5.55 6.28 2.74
N PHE A 73 6.41 6.90 1.93
CA PHE A 73 7.85 6.78 2.05
C PHE A 73 8.43 8.04 2.68
N ARG A 74 9.38 7.88 3.61
CA ARG A 74 10.14 8.95 4.24
C ARG A 74 11.62 8.66 4.13
N ARG A 75 12.42 9.69 3.96
CA ARG A 75 13.88 9.54 4.12
C ARG A 75 14.20 9.43 5.61
N LYS A 76 15.11 8.57 5.96
CA LYS A 76 15.50 8.32 7.35
C LYS A 76 16.05 9.61 7.98
N GLY A 77 15.45 10.00 9.10
CA GLY A 77 15.74 11.26 9.78
C GLY A 77 14.87 12.45 9.35
N ASP A 78 13.99 12.29 8.38
CA ASP A 78 13.03 13.32 7.96
C ASP A 78 11.61 12.91 8.43
N ASP A 79 10.88 13.84 9.05
CA ASP A 79 9.47 13.60 9.45
C ASP A 79 8.49 13.81 8.28
N VAL A 80 8.95 14.44 7.20
CA VAL A 80 8.13 14.77 6.03
C VAL A 80 7.98 13.55 5.12
N ILE A 81 6.76 13.33 4.62
CA ILE A 81 6.52 12.33 3.58
C ILE A 81 7.26 12.78 2.32
N TRP A 82 8.19 11.95 1.86
CA TRP A 82 8.96 12.18 0.65
C TRP A 82 8.18 11.79 -0.61
N SER A 83 7.42 10.71 -0.53
CA SER A 83 6.56 10.25 -1.62
C SER A 83 5.51 9.26 -1.12
N SER A 84 4.53 8.96 -1.97
CA SER A 84 3.50 7.97 -1.68
C SER A 84 3.14 7.17 -2.93
N ALA A 85 2.57 6.00 -2.70
CA ALA A 85 2.00 5.14 -3.72
C ALA A 85 0.67 4.58 -3.24
N TRP A 86 -0.23 4.32 -4.17
CA TRP A 86 -1.56 3.80 -3.87
C TRP A 86 -2.02 2.82 -4.95
N THR A 87 -2.77 1.81 -4.55
CA THR A 87 -3.41 0.88 -5.48
C THR A 87 -4.69 0.29 -4.90
N LYS A 88 -5.60 -0.10 -5.78
CA LYS A 88 -6.73 -0.96 -5.42
C LYS A 88 -6.26 -2.41 -5.37
N VAL A 89 -6.60 -3.12 -4.30
CA VAL A 89 -6.27 -4.54 -4.17
C VAL A 89 -7.37 -5.37 -4.81
N THR A 90 -7.01 -6.12 -5.84
CA THR A 90 -7.95 -6.95 -6.60
C THR A 90 -7.43 -8.38 -6.72
N GLY A 91 -8.32 -9.29 -7.01
CA GLY A 91 -8.00 -10.63 -7.49
C GLY A 91 -7.61 -10.63 -8.98
N PRO A 92 -7.51 -11.82 -9.60
CA PRO A 92 -7.24 -11.97 -11.02
C PRO A 92 -8.20 -11.15 -11.89
N SER A 93 -7.71 -10.57 -12.99
CA SER A 93 -8.48 -9.78 -13.96
C SER A 93 -9.26 -8.59 -13.35
N GLY A 94 -8.78 -8.02 -12.24
CA GLY A 94 -9.42 -6.88 -11.57
C GLY A 94 -10.69 -7.21 -10.78
N ALA A 95 -11.03 -8.49 -10.66
CA ALA A 95 -12.16 -8.94 -9.85
C ALA A 95 -11.95 -8.63 -8.36
N PRO A 96 -13.01 -8.61 -7.53
CA PRO A 96 -12.87 -8.55 -6.08
C PRO A 96 -11.98 -9.67 -5.56
N LEU A 97 -11.24 -9.41 -4.47
CA LEU A 97 -10.41 -10.44 -3.84
C LEU A 97 -11.32 -11.51 -3.20
N ALA A 98 -11.38 -12.69 -3.81
CA ALA A 98 -12.26 -13.78 -3.38
C ALA A 98 -11.96 -14.27 -1.95
N PRO A 99 -12.90 -14.94 -1.25
CA PRO A 99 -12.67 -15.57 0.04
C PRO A 99 -11.45 -16.50 -0.01
N GLY A 100 -10.56 -16.40 0.98
CA GLY A 100 -9.36 -17.22 1.06
C GLY A 100 -8.30 -16.96 0.00
N ALA A 101 -8.55 -16.04 -0.95
CA ALA A 101 -7.58 -15.69 -1.99
C ALA A 101 -6.49 -14.77 -1.48
N THR A 102 -5.35 -14.80 -2.17
CA THR A 102 -4.20 -13.94 -1.89
C THR A 102 -3.87 -13.11 -3.13
N SER A 103 -3.65 -11.81 -2.94
CA SER A 103 -3.21 -10.88 -3.97
C SER A 103 -1.80 -10.38 -3.66
N LEU A 104 -0.96 -10.27 -4.69
CA LEU A 104 0.34 -9.63 -4.59
C LEU A 104 0.18 -8.13 -4.82
N VAL A 105 0.65 -7.33 -3.89
CA VAL A 105 0.65 -5.87 -3.96
C VAL A 105 2.08 -5.37 -4.08
N VAL A 106 2.30 -4.46 -5.02
CA VAL A 106 3.57 -3.76 -5.20
C VAL A 106 3.28 -2.27 -5.23
N LEU A 107 3.88 -1.53 -4.32
CA LEU A 107 3.73 -0.09 -4.21
C LEU A 107 5.07 0.58 -4.47
N LYS A 108 5.13 1.37 -5.52
CA LYS A 108 6.26 2.18 -5.96
C LYS A 108 5.74 3.59 -6.25
N PRO A 109 6.36 4.66 -5.73
CA PRO A 109 5.94 6.02 -6.06
C PRO A 109 6.13 6.31 -7.55
N GLU A 110 5.21 7.09 -8.11
CA GLU A 110 5.30 7.60 -9.49
C GLU A 110 5.78 9.05 -9.46
N GLY A 111 6.80 9.36 -10.26
CA GLY A 111 7.32 10.73 -10.43
C GLY A 111 8.29 11.15 -9.33
N GLU A 112 7.81 11.72 -8.24
CA GLU A 112 8.64 12.19 -7.11
C GLU A 112 9.12 11.04 -6.22
N GLY A 113 10.06 11.31 -5.32
CA GLY A 113 10.51 10.31 -4.35
C GLY A 113 11.49 9.29 -4.94
N ARG A 114 12.40 9.73 -5.79
CA ARG A 114 13.42 8.90 -6.42
C ARG A 114 14.78 9.59 -6.41
N TYR A 115 15.84 8.81 -6.46
CA TYR A 115 17.21 9.27 -6.70
C TYR A 115 17.59 9.03 -8.15
N PHE A 116 18.52 9.83 -8.66
CA PHE A 116 19.10 9.62 -9.99
C PHE A 116 20.61 9.44 -9.90
N THR A 117 21.16 8.64 -10.80
CA THR A 117 22.60 8.44 -10.96
C THR A 117 22.95 8.39 -12.44
N ASN A 118 24.17 8.82 -12.78
CA ASN A 118 24.76 8.66 -14.11
C ASN A 118 25.62 7.39 -14.20
N GLY A 119 25.69 6.60 -13.13
CA GLY A 119 26.45 5.35 -13.03
C GLY A 119 25.56 4.16 -12.71
N PRO A 120 26.16 3.01 -12.35
CA PRO A 120 25.39 1.84 -11.91
C PRO A 120 24.44 2.22 -10.75
N PRO A 121 23.21 1.71 -10.74
CA PRO A 121 22.21 2.07 -9.72
C PRO A 121 22.70 1.85 -8.29
N GLU A 122 23.49 0.81 -8.07
CA GLU A 122 24.06 0.46 -6.76
C GLU A 122 25.04 1.52 -6.24
N SER A 123 25.68 2.29 -7.14
CA SER A 123 26.60 3.36 -6.74
C SER A 123 25.90 4.47 -5.96
N MET A 124 24.58 4.60 -6.11
CA MET A 124 23.78 5.56 -5.35
C MET A 124 23.84 5.29 -3.86
N PHE A 125 23.93 4.04 -3.41
CA PHE A 125 23.97 3.68 -1.99
C PHE A 125 25.20 4.18 -1.24
N THR A 126 26.26 4.54 -1.96
CA THR A 126 27.49 5.14 -1.42
C THR A 126 27.60 6.65 -1.67
N HIS A 127 26.62 7.22 -2.38
CA HIS A 127 26.63 8.64 -2.68
C HIS A 127 26.34 9.49 -1.43
N ALA A 128 27.07 10.60 -1.24
CA ALA A 128 26.97 11.43 -0.04
C ALA A 128 25.56 12.03 0.21
N GLN A 129 24.76 12.19 -0.83
CA GLN A 129 23.39 12.70 -0.75
C GLN A 129 22.34 11.60 -0.58
N PHE A 130 22.74 10.33 -0.65
CA PHE A 130 21.80 9.23 -0.46
C PHE A 130 21.40 9.15 1.01
N ARG A 131 20.12 9.02 1.25
CA ARG A 131 19.55 8.71 2.57
C ARG A 131 18.69 7.48 2.45
N ASP A 132 18.83 6.58 3.42
CA ASP A 132 17.92 5.46 3.57
C ASP A 132 16.49 5.94 3.66
N ALA A 133 15.57 5.09 3.26
CA ALA A 133 14.14 5.37 3.36
C ALA A 133 13.44 4.35 4.26
N THR A 134 12.33 4.78 4.82
CA THR A 134 11.37 3.95 5.53
C THR A 134 10.03 4.00 4.81
N VAL A 135 9.22 2.97 4.99
CA VAL A 135 7.86 2.91 4.47
C VAL A 135 6.87 2.59 5.57
N ASP A 136 5.75 3.30 5.57
CA ASP A 136 4.53 2.96 6.31
C ASP A 136 3.48 2.45 5.33
N VAL A 137 2.90 1.28 5.59
CA VAL A 137 1.85 0.69 4.77
C VAL A 137 0.53 0.73 5.50
N PHE A 138 -0.49 1.19 4.78
CA PHE A 138 -1.86 1.35 5.25
C PHE A 138 -2.82 0.60 4.34
N LEU A 139 -3.89 0.06 4.93
CA LEU A 139 -5.03 -0.49 4.19
C LEU A 139 -6.31 0.23 4.60
N ARG A 140 -7.28 0.27 3.68
CA ARG A 140 -8.67 0.65 3.98
C ARG A 140 -9.67 -0.17 3.19
N ILE A 141 -10.89 -0.26 3.68
CA ILE A 141 -12.02 -0.90 3.00
C ILE A 141 -13.15 0.11 2.88
N GLY A 142 -13.60 0.35 1.67
CA GLY A 142 -14.67 1.30 1.39
C GLY A 142 -14.37 2.68 1.99
N SER A 143 -15.25 3.15 2.89
CA SER A 143 -15.14 4.43 3.57
C SER A 143 -14.44 4.36 4.94
N SER A 144 -13.84 3.21 5.32
CA SER A 144 -13.13 3.12 6.59
C SER A 144 -11.90 4.06 6.62
N PRO A 145 -11.45 4.50 7.79
CA PRO A 145 -10.18 5.19 7.91
C PRO A 145 -9.00 4.31 7.44
N TRP A 146 -7.95 4.96 6.94
CA TRP A 146 -6.69 4.28 6.67
C TRP A 146 -6.13 3.68 7.97
N THR A 147 -5.88 2.39 7.98
CA THR A 147 -5.33 1.65 9.10
C THR A 147 -3.90 1.24 8.78
N LYS A 148 -2.95 1.67 9.60
CA LYS A 148 -1.54 1.30 9.45
C LYS A 148 -1.34 -0.17 9.78
N PHE A 149 -0.75 -0.93 8.86
CA PHE A 149 -0.47 -2.36 9.04
C PHE A 149 0.94 -2.62 9.54
N PHE A 150 1.93 -2.01 8.90
CA PHE A 150 3.33 -2.16 9.31
C PHE A 150 4.19 -0.98 8.87
N SER A 151 5.41 -0.94 9.40
CA SER A 151 6.50 -0.09 8.94
C SER A 151 7.71 -0.95 8.65
N ALA A 152 8.52 -0.56 7.67
CA ALA A 152 9.77 -1.23 7.34
C ALA A 152 10.83 -0.24 6.84
N ASP A 153 12.10 -0.58 7.03
CA ASP A 153 13.21 0.07 6.32
C ASP A 153 13.25 -0.42 4.87
N ILE A 154 13.64 0.44 3.94
CA ILE A 154 13.90 0.03 2.55
C ILE A 154 15.31 -0.55 2.47
N GLU A 155 15.41 -1.84 2.11
CA GLU A 155 16.69 -2.54 2.00
C GLU A 155 17.55 -1.94 0.88
N ARG A 156 18.86 -1.77 1.14
CA ARG A 156 19.85 -1.29 0.15
C ARG A 156 20.19 -2.38 -0.87
N ARG A 157 19.20 -2.76 -1.66
CA ARG A 157 19.38 -3.68 -2.80
C ARG A 157 18.57 -3.19 -3.99
N ILE A 158 19.08 -3.42 -5.19
CA ILE A 158 18.32 -3.20 -6.42
C ILE A 158 17.51 -4.46 -6.72
N GLY A 159 16.19 -4.29 -6.81
CA GLY A 159 15.30 -5.36 -7.24
C GLY A 159 15.43 -5.60 -8.74
N THR A 160 15.74 -6.84 -9.14
CA THR A 160 15.93 -7.24 -10.54
C THR A 160 14.63 -7.51 -11.28
N ARG A 161 13.47 -7.45 -10.62
CA ARG A 161 12.18 -7.63 -11.29
C ARG A 161 11.61 -6.29 -11.72
N SER A 162 11.63 -6.04 -13.03
CA SER A 162 10.69 -5.11 -13.64
C SER A 162 9.28 -5.42 -13.08
N VAL A 163 8.62 -4.40 -12.53
CA VAL A 163 7.19 -4.47 -12.25
C VAL A 163 6.53 -4.62 -13.62
N GLN A 164 6.34 -5.85 -14.07
CA GLN A 164 5.47 -6.10 -15.22
C GLN A 164 4.07 -5.76 -14.69
N ALA A 165 3.60 -4.55 -15.04
CA ALA A 165 2.23 -4.18 -14.84
C ALA A 165 1.40 -5.34 -15.38
N ALA A 166 0.54 -5.92 -14.54
CA ALA A 166 -0.46 -6.83 -15.02
C ALA A 166 -1.23 -6.09 -16.12
N ALA A 167 -0.98 -6.49 -17.36
CA ALA A 167 -1.73 -5.96 -18.50
C ALA A 167 -3.21 -6.24 -18.28
N PRO A 168 -4.10 -5.32 -18.66
CA PRO A 168 -5.54 -5.42 -18.46
C PRO A 168 -6.14 -6.66 -19.13
#